data_51e659dbce2147c7753a131df3936e7e
#
_entry.id   51e659dbce2147c7753a131df3936e7e
#
_cell.length_a   1.000
_cell.length_b   1.000
_cell.length_c   1.000
_cell.angle_alpha   90.00
_cell.angle_beta   90.00
_cell.angle_gamma   90.00
#
_symmetry.space_group_name_H-M   'P 1'
#
loop_
_entity.id
_entity.type
_entity.pdbx_description
1 polymer ?
#
loop_
_entity_poly.entity_id
_entity_poly.type
_entity_poly.pdbx_seq_one_letter_code
_entity_poly.pdbx_strand_id
1 'polypeptide(L)'
;NCDTREIVWTSGATEADNLAIKGIANFYKTKGKHIVTSKIEHKAVLDPCRQLERHGFDVTYLEPNDGGVITPEAIKDAIRKDTILVSIMHINNELGTINDIASIGELTRDNGIFFHVDAAQSTGKVDINLATLKVDLMSFSAHKTYGPKGVGALFVRRKPRVRIEAQIHGGGHERGMRSGTLATHQIVGMGEAFRLAKEEITSDTEKVSEFHNHFLEEVNKIDEIYINGDLHNKVPNILNISFNFIEGESLIMGLKDIAVS
;
A
#
# COMPACT_ATOMS: atom_id res chain seq x y z
N ASN A 1 13.12 4.93 9.66
CA ASN A 1 13.92 6.17 9.77
C ASN A 1 13.02 7.40 9.64
N CYS A 2 12.15 7.66 10.62
CA CYS A 2 11.30 8.85 10.73
C CYS A 2 11.24 9.31 12.19
N ASP A 3 10.74 10.54 12.43
CA ASP A 3 10.46 11.04 13.78
C ASP A 3 9.22 10.31 14.34
N THR A 4 9.22 9.94 15.61
CA THR A 4 8.07 9.30 16.26
C THR A 4 6.80 10.14 16.17
N ARG A 5 6.94 11.47 16.06
CA ARG A 5 5.83 12.42 15.85
C ARG A 5 5.23 12.39 14.44
N GLU A 6 5.83 11.66 13.51
CA GLU A 6 5.30 11.44 12.15
C GLU A 6 4.44 10.17 12.07
N ILE A 7 4.37 9.39 13.14
CA ILE A 7 3.53 8.19 13.21
C ILE A 7 2.20 8.53 13.89
N VAL A 8 1.11 8.12 13.27
CA VAL A 8 -0.27 8.17 13.78
C VAL A 8 -0.78 6.73 13.87
N TRP A 9 -1.12 6.29 15.07
CA TRP A 9 -1.62 4.94 15.29
C TRP A 9 -3.07 4.79 14.82
N THR A 10 -3.34 3.70 14.13
CA THR A 10 -4.65 3.34 13.58
C THR A 10 -5.02 1.90 13.92
N SER A 11 -6.22 1.47 13.59
CA SER A 11 -6.67 0.08 13.77
C SER A 11 -6.19 -0.88 12.68
N GLY A 12 -5.50 -0.37 11.66
CA GLY A 12 -4.98 -1.14 10.52
C GLY A 12 -4.75 -0.27 9.30
N ALA A 13 -4.24 -0.85 8.22
CA ALA A 13 -4.01 -0.12 6.97
C ALA A 13 -5.28 0.49 6.40
N THR A 14 -6.41 -0.18 6.48
CA THR A 14 -7.70 0.36 5.98
C THR A 14 -8.07 1.70 6.64
N GLU A 15 -7.89 1.84 7.96
CA GLU A 15 -8.10 3.13 8.63
C GLU A 15 -7.03 4.13 8.22
N ALA A 16 -5.76 3.70 8.10
CA ALA A 16 -4.66 4.56 7.70
C ALA A 16 -4.86 5.14 6.28
N ASP A 17 -5.27 4.32 5.31
CA ASP A 17 -5.59 4.75 3.93
C ASP A 17 -6.76 5.74 3.89
N ASN A 18 -7.84 5.43 4.62
CA ASN A 18 -8.97 6.35 4.74
C ASN A 18 -8.55 7.69 5.36
N LEU A 19 -7.75 7.66 6.43
CA LEU A 19 -7.26 8.86 7.09
C LEU A 19 -6.35 9.68 6.17
N ALA A 20 -5.47 9.04 5.40
CA ALA A 20 -4.61 9.68 4.44
C ALA A 20 -5.41 10.33 3.31
N ILE A 21 -6.21 9.54 2.60
CA ILE A 21 -6.91 9.97 1.37
C ILE A 21 -7.98 11.02 1.70
N LYS A 22 -8.90 10.70 2.60
CA LYS A 22 -9.96 11.63 3.00
C LYS A 22 -9.42 12.83 3.77
N GLY A 23 -8.40 12.61 4.62
CA GLY A 23 -7.78 13.67 5.40
C GLY A 23 -7.10 14.72 4.52
N ILE A 24 -6.37 14.31 3.47
CA ILE A 24 -5.82 15.24 2.46
C ILE A 24 -6.93 15.90 1.66
N ALA A 25 -7.84 15.10 1.10
CA ALA A 25 -8.92 15.61 0.27
C ALA A 25 -9.72 16.71 0.96
N ASN A 26 -10.19 16.46 2.18
CA ASN A 26 -10.99 17.41 2.93
C ASN A 26 -10.20 18.65 3.36
N PHE A 27 -8.94 18.48 3.80
CA PHE A 27 -8.12 19.60 4.25
C PHE A 27 -7.73 20.54 3.10
N TYR A 28 -7.44 19.97 1.92
CA TYR A 28 -6.93 20.74 0.76
C TYR A 28 -7.96 20.97 -0.35
N LYS A 29 -9.26 20.68 -0.13
CA LYS A 29 -10.34 20.84 -1.13
C LYS A 29 -10.44 22.22 -1.79
N THR A 30 -9.86 23.25 -1.16
CA THR A 30 -9.81 24.63 -1.73
C THR A 30 -8.64 24.81 -2.69
N LYS A 31 -7.63 23.91 -2.67
CA LYS A 31 -6.49 23.95 -3.61
C LYS A 31 -6.80 23.18 -4.90
N GLY A 32 -7.62 22.14 -4.79
CA GLY A 32 -8.01 21.30 -5.91
C GLY A 32 -8.89 20.14 -5.44
N LYS A 33 -9.45 19.43 -6.39
CA LYS A 33 -10.37 18.31 -6.13
C LYS A 33 -10.06 17.07 -6.98
N HIS A 34 -8.88 17.00 -7.56
CA HIS A 34 -8.47 15.85 -8.35
C HIS A 34 -7.50 14.93 -7.60
N ILE A 35 -7.73 13.64 -7.71
CA ILE A 35 -6.93 12.56 -7.12
C ILE A 35 -6.54 11.59 -8.24
N VAL A 36 -5.30 11.13 -8.23
CA VAL A 36 -4.82 10.07 -9.12
C VAL A 36 -4.55 8.83 -8.28
N THR A 37 -5.07 7.70 -8.72
CA THR A 37 -4.83 6.38 -8.12
C THR A 37 -4.81 5.29 -9.20
N SER A 38 -4.71 4.02 -8.84
CA SER A 38 -4.73 2.93 -9.82
C SER A 38 -5.98 2.06 -9.69
N LYS A 39 -6.33 1.32 -10.77
CA LYS A 39 -7.44 0.36 -10.75
C LYS A 39 -7.15 -0.88 -9.92
N ILE A 40 -5.88 -1.20 -9.70
CA ILE A 40 -5.42 -2.38 -8.98
C ILE A 40 -5.07 -2.11 -7.51
N GLU A 41 -5.47 -0.95 -6.98
CA GLU A 41 -5.35 -0.66 -5.56
C GLU A 41 -6.25 -1.58 -4.73
N HIS A 42 -5.87 -1.78 -3.46
CA HIS A 42 -6.75 -2.44 -2.51
C HIS A 42 -8.04 -1.63 -2.29
N LYS A 43 -9.15 -2.30 -1.94
CA LYS A 43 -10.44 -1.65 -1.66
C LYS A 43 -10.36 -0.55 -0.60
N ALA A 44 -9.39 -0.63 0.33
CA ALA A 44 -9.14 0.39 1.34
C ALA A 44 -8.72 1.76 0.73
N VAL A 45 -8.23 1.77 -0.52
CA VAL A 45 -7.92 2.97 -1.32
C VAL A 45 -9.06 3.27 -2.30
N LEU A 46 -9.56 2.26 -3.03
CA LEU A 46 -10.58 2.47 -4.05
C LEU A 46 -11.89 3.00 -3.48
N ASP A 47 -12.37 2.43 -2.36
CA ASP A 47 -13.68 2.80 -1.81
C ASP A 47 -13.69 4.22 -1.20
N PRO A 48 -12.64 4.69 -0.46
CA PRO A 48 -12.53 6.10 -0.11
C PRO A 48 -12.50 7.05 -1.32
N CYS A 49 -11.82 6.68 -2.40
CA CYS A 49 -11.81 7.45 -3.64
C CYS A 49 -13.23 7.56 -4.24
N ARG A 50 -13.93 6.44 -4.39
CA ARG A 50 -15.34 6.40 -4.84
C ARG A 50 -16.29 7.20 -3.94
N GLN A 51 -16.02 7.19 -2.64
CA GLN A 51 -16.79 7.99 -1.70
C GLN A 51 -16.54 9.49 -1.92
N LEU A 52 -15.30 9.90 -2.18
CA LEU A 52 -14.94 11.29 -2.48
C LEU A 52 -15.55 11.76 -3.80
N GLU A 53 -15.66 10.92 -4.83
CA GLU A 53 -16.36 11.24 -6.09
C GLU A 53 -17.81 11.65 -5.83
N ARG A 54 -18.52 10.95 -4.91
CA ARG A 54 -19.88 11.31 -4.51
C ARG A 54 -19.94 12.65 -3.78
N HIS A 55 -18.80 13.17 -3.30
CA HIS A 55 -18.67 14.48 -2.64
C HIS A 55 -18.06 15.55 -3.55
N GLY A 56 -18.03 15.29 -4.88
CA GLY A 56 -17.63 16.25 -5.89
C GLY A 56 -16.11 16.38 -6.08
N PHE A 57 -15.36 15.34 -5.72
CA PHE A 57 -13.99 15.15 -6.18
C PHE A 57 -13.98 14.43 -7.53
N ASP A 58 -12.90 14.57 -8.26
CA ASP A 58 -12.64 13.88 -9.51
C ASP A 58 -11.47 12.92 -9.31
N VAL A 59 -11.61 11.66 -9.75
CA VAL A 59 -10.59 10.62 -9.54
C VAL A 59 -10.20 9.99 -10.87
N THR A 60 -8.91 10.03 -11.17
CA THR A 60 -8.35 9.27 -12.29
C THR A 60 -7.81 7.93 -11.77
N TYR A 61 -8.37 6.84 -12.29
CA TYR A 61 -7.95 5.47 -12.02
C TYR A 61 -7.05 4.99 -13.16
N LEU A 62 -5.75 4.94 -12.93
CA LEU A 62 -4.77 4.50 -13.93
C LEU A 62 -4.87 3.00 -14.19
N GLU A 63 -4.75 2.62 -15.47
CA GLU A 63 -4.49 1.23 -15.83
C GLU A 63 -3.02 0.89 -15.55
N PRO A 64 -2.72 -0.27 -14.96
CA PRO A 64 -1.36 -0.76 -14.91
C PRO A 64 -0.88 -1.15 -16.32
N ASN A 65 0.44 -1.23 -16.49
CA ASN A 65 1.02 -1.87 -17.67
C ASN A 65 0.78 -3.41 -17.63
N ASP A 66 1.19 -4.12 -18.68
CA ASP A 66 1.03 -5.58 -18.79
C ASP A 66 1.70 -6.36 -17.64
N GLY A 67 2.71 -5.77 -17.00
CA GLY A 67 3.36 -6.30 -15.80
C GLY A 67 2.63 -6.00 -14.50
N GLY A 68 1.52 -5.27 -14.52
CA GLY A 68 0.80 -4.89 -13.29
C GLY A 68 1.49 -3.78 -12.50
N VAL A 69 2.24 -2.89 -13.16
CA VAL A 69 2.98 -1.77 -12.55
C VAL A 69 2.43 -0.44 -13.04
N ILE A 70 2.34 0.53 -12.14
CA ILE A 70 2.01 1.93 -12.47
C ILE A 70 3.32 2.70 -12.67
N THR A 71 3.53 3.21 -13.89
CA THR A 71 4.76 3.93 -14.20
C THR A 71 4.67 5.42 -13.83
N PRO A 72 5.81 6.09 -13.52
CA PRO A 72 5.84 7.53 -13.31
C PRO A 72 5.29 8.34 -14.49
N GLU A 73 5.50 7.86 -15.72
CA GLU A 73 4.98 8.48 -16.95
C GLU A 73 3.46 8.49 -16.97
N ALA A 74 2.81 7.37 -16.66
CA ALA A 74 1.35 7.29 -16.60
C ALA A 74 0.77 8.27 -15.55
N ILE A 75 1.45 8.42 -14.42
CA ILE A 75 1.06 9.40 -13.39
C ILE A 75 1.24 10.83 -13.92
N LYS A 76 2.38 11.12 -14.57
CA LYS A 76 2.69 12.43 -15.14
C LYS A 76 1.62 12.88 -16.13
N ASP A 77 1.17 11.98 -16.99
CA ASP A 77 0.14 12.25 -18.02
C ASP A 77 -1.24 12.49 -17.40
N ALA A 78 -1.50 11.95 -16.21
CA ALA A 78 -2.75 12.11 -15.48
C ALA A 78 -2.80 13.36 -14.58
N ILE A 79 -1.65 13.96 -14.27
CA ILE A 79 -1.56 15.14 -13.40
C ILE A 79 -2.23 16.36 -14.09
N ARG A 80 -3.08 17.04 -13.31
CA ARG A 80 -3.78 18.27 -13.72
C ARG A 80 -3.45 19.41 -12.74
N LYS A 81 -3.82 20.63 -13.07
CA LYS A 81 -3.61 21.82 -12.22
C LYS A 81 -4.31 21.72 -10.85
N ASP A 82 -5.42 20.99 -10.79
CA ASP A 82 -6.22 20.77 -9.59
C ASP A 82 -5.94 19.44 -8.91
N THR A 83 -4.91 18.70 -9.33
CA THR A 83 -4.47 17.46 -8.66
C THR A 83 -3.85 17.80 -7.30
N ILE A 84 -4.38 17.22 -6.24
CA ILE A 84 -3.90 17.42 -4.87
C ILE A 84 -3.26 16.18 -4.26
N LEU A 85 -3.57 14.99 -4.78
CA LEU A 85 -3.11 13.72 -4.23
C LEU A 85 -2.84 12.71 -5.34
N VAL A 86 -1.72 12.02 -5.23
CA VAL A 86 -1.44 10.74 -5.90
C VAL A 86 -1.42 9.67 -4.81
N SER A 87 -2.15 8.57 -5.01
CA SER A 87 -2.20 7.44 -4.06
C SER A 87 -1.93 6.15 -4.83
N ILE A 88 -0.75 5.57 -4.63
CA ILE A 88 -0.29 4.34 -5.32
C ILE A 88 0.30 3.39 -4.29
N MET A 89 -0.12 2.12 -4.33
CA MET A 89 0.45 1.10 -3.46
C MET A 89 1.92 0.80 -3.83
N HIS A 90 2.71 0.44 -2.83
CA HIS A 90 4.11 0.07 -3.07
C HIS A 90 4.24 -1.34 -3.66
N ILE A 91 3.58 -2.32 -3.03
CA ILE A 91 3.56 -3.72 -3.49
C ILE A 91 2.11 -4.15 -3.68
N ASN A 92 1.78 -4.66 -4.87
CA ASN A 92 0.45 -5.16 -5.13
C ASN A 92 0.18 -6.45 -4.34
N ASN A 93 -0.97 -6.50 -3.67
CA ASN A 93 -1.33 -7.61 -2.78
C ASN A 93 -1.71 -8.91 -3.53
N GLU A 94 -2.00 -8.84 -4.82
CA GLU A 94 -2.40 -9.98 -5.65
C GLU A 94 -1.29 -10.43 -6.60
N LEU A 95 -0.60 -9.48 -7.24
CA LEU A 95 0.46 -9.76 -8.21
C LEU A 95 1.85 -9.84 -7.58
N GLY A 96 2.06 -9.17 -6.46
CA GLY A 96 3.38 -9.05 -5.83
C GLY A 96 4.29 -8.02 -6.50
N THR A 97 3.85 -7.35 -7.55
CA THR A 97 4.62 -6.37 -8.32
C THR A 97 4.93 -5.13 -7.49
N ILE A 98 6.10 -4.52 -7.74
CA ILE A 98 6.62 -3.39 -6.98
C ILE A 98 6.52 -2.13 -7.85
N ASN A 99 5.88 -1.08 -7.33
CA ASN A 99 5.87 0.25 -7.95
C ASN A 99 7.08 1.08 -7.51
N ASP A 100 7.66 1.85 -8.42
CA ASP A 100 8.78 2.75 -8.13
C ASP A 100 8.32 4.00 -7.37
N ILE A 101 8.10 3.83 -6.07
CA ILE A 101 7.67 4.93 -5.19
C ILE A 101 8.73 6.02 -5.01
N ALA A 102 9.99 5.74 -5.36
CA ALA A 102 11.04 6.75 -5.33
C ALA A 102 10.86 7.76 -6.47
N SER A 103 10.79 7.28 -7.71
CA SER A 103 10.56 8.11 -8.89
C SER A 103 9.20 8.81 -8.86
N ILE A 104 8.14 8.12 -8.40
CA ILE A 104 6.81 8.73 -8.22
C ILE A 104 6.88 9.85 -7.17
N GLY A 105 7.60 9.64 -6.08
CA GLY A 105 7.79 10.63 -5.03
C GLY A 105 8.54 11.88 -5.51
N GLU A 106 9.56 11.72 -6.35
CA GLU A 106 10.25 12.84 -7.00
C GLU A 106 9.26 13.64 -7.89
N LEU A 107 8.56 12.93 -8.79
CA LEU A 107 7.58 13.54 -9.70
C LEU A 107 6.49 14.32 -8.95
N THR A 108 5.89 13.75 -7.92
CA THR A 108 4.81 14.40 -7.16
C THR A 108 5.33 15.60 -6.37
N ARG A 109 6.52 15.49 -5.78
CA ARG A 109 7.18 16.56 -5.06
C ARG A 109 7.49 17.77 -5.96
N ASP A 110 7.99 17.54 -7.16
CA ASP A 110 8.32 18.59 -8.13
C ASP A 110 7.07 19.31 -8.65
N ASN A 111 5.91 18.64 -8.62
CA ASN A 111 4.62 19.22 -8.99
C ASN A 111 3.82 19.78 -7.79
N GLY A 112 4.35 19.71 -6.57
CA GLY A 112 3.67 20.20 -5.37
C GLY A 112 2.42 19.42 -4.98
N ILE A 113 2.34 18.15 -5.38
CA ILE A 113 1.23 17.21 -5.14
C ILE A 113 1.60 16.30 -3.97
N PHE A 114 0.65 16.01 -3.08
CA PHE A 114 0.87 15.05 -2.01
C PHE A 114 0.93 13.63 -2.54
N PHE A 115 1.85 12.83 -1.98
CA PHE A 115 2.00 11.43 -2.33
C PHE A 115 1.70 10.53 -1.13
N HIS A 116 0.67 9.70 -1.28
CA HIS A 116 0.30 8.62 -0.36
C HIS A 116 0.70 7.27 -0.94
N VAL A 117 1.23 6.39 -0.09
CA VAL A 117 1.62 5.03 -0.42
C VAL A 117 0.92 4.04 0.52
N ASP A 118 0.11 3.13 -0.02
CA ASP A 118 -0.28 1.94 0.73
C ASP A 118 0.91 0.97 0.76
N ALA A 119 1.52 0.82 1.94
CA ALA A 119 2.66 -0.04 2.18
C ALA A 119 2.31 -1.28 3.03
N ALA A 120 1.02 -1.67 3.07
CA ALA A 120 0.56 -2.81 3.87
C ALA A 120 1.28 -4.12 3.51
N GLN A 121 1.72 -4.27 2.25
CA GLN A 121 2.47 -5.44 1.79
C GLN A 121 3.99 -5.28 1.81
N SER A 122 4.52 -4.12 2.21
CA SER A 122 5.94 -3.78 1.97
C SER A 122 6.85 -4.08 3.17
N THR A 123 6.34 -3.93 4.39
CA THR A 123 7.15 -4.10 5.61
C THR A 123 7.63 -5.55 5.74
N GLY A 124 8.94 -5.70 5.95
CA GLY A 124 9.59 -7.02 6.03
C GLY A 124 9.79 -7.73 4.69
N LYS A 125 9.49 -7.07 3.56
CA LYS A 125 9.69 -7.62 2.21
C LYS A 125 10.63 -6.78 1.37
N VAL A 126 10.60 -5.46 1.57
CA VAL A 126 11.50 -4.49 0.92
C VAL A 126 11.98 -3.47 1.95
N ASP A 127 13.15 -2.89 1.70
CA ASP A 127 13.66 -1.82 2.56
C ASP A 127 12.89 -0.52 2.33
N ILE A 128 12.47 0.13 3.43
CA ILE A 128 11.75 1.39 3.40
C ILE A 128 12.53 2.42 4.23
N ASN A 129 13.06 3.44 3.54
CA ASN A 129 13.74 4.55 4.20
C ASN A 129 13.00 5.88 3.99
N LEU A 130 12.14 6.24 4.94
CA LEU A 130 11.34 7.46 4.90
C LEU A 130 12.17 8.76 4.98
N ALA A 131 13.45 8.68 5.38
CA ALA A 131 14.33 9.84 5.37
C ALA A 131 14.75 10.24 3.94
N THR A 132 14.83 9.28 3.01
CA THR A 132 15.24 9.51 1.62
C THR A 132 14.06 9.53 0.65
N LEU A 133 13.04 8.70 0.87
CA LEU A 133 11.84 8.65 0.02
C LEU A 133 11.03 9.94 0.14
N LYS A 134 10.61 10.52 -0.98
CA LYS A 134 9.76 11.73 -1.03
C LYS A 134 8.27 11.39 -0.93
N VAL A 135 7.91 10.51 0.01
CA VAL A 135 6.52 10.13 0.33
C VAL A 135 6.00 11.05 1.42
N ASP A 136 4.77 11.53 1.31
CA ASP A 136 4.12 12.43 2.28
C ASP A 136 3.30 11.68 3.33
N LEU A 137 2.64 10.60 2.90
CA LEU A 137 1.86 9.69 3.76
C LEU A 137 2.15 8.24 3.37
N MET A 138 2.25 7.36 4.37
CA MET A 138 2.45 5.93 4.11
C MET A 138 1.68 5.10 5.14
N SER A 139 0.87 4.17 4.65
CA SER A 139 0.02 3.31 5.47
C SER A 139 0.68 1.96 5.75
N PHE A 140 0.54 1.49 6.99
CA PHE A 140 1.13 0.23 7.45
C PHE A 140 0.12 -0.63 8.20
N SER A 141 0.29 -1.95 8.11
CA SER A 141 -0.48 -2.94 8.86
C SER A 141 0.44 -3.88 9.62
N ALA A 142 0.14 -4.14 10.90
CA ALA A 142 0.96 -5.06 11.69
C ALA A 142 0.78 -6.51 11.29
N HIS A 143 -0.46 -6.96 11.04
CA HIS A 143 -0.76 -8.37 10.80
C HIS A 143 -0.24 -8.93 9.45
N LYS A 144 0.21 -8.07 8.55
CA LYS A 144 0.88 -8.47 7.30
C LYS A 144 2.39 -8.72 7.49
N THR A 145 2.89 -8.42 8.70
CA THR A 145 4.29 -8.58 9.11
C THR A 145 4.34 -9.36 10.43
N TYR A 146 3.47 -10.37 10.57
CA TYR A 146 3.37 -11.27 11.74
C TYR A 146 3.09 -10.57 13.08
N GLY A 147 2.72 -9.29 13.05
CA GLY A 147 2.31 -8.52 14.22
C GLY A 147 0.82 -8.73 14.57
N PRO A 148 0.33 -8.07 15.64
CA PRO A 148 -1.04 -8.20 16.09
C PRO A 148 -2.06 -7.71 15.06
N LYS A 149 -3.22 -8.37 15.00
CA LYS A 149 -4.40 -7.85 14.29
C LYS A 149 -4.98 -6.66 15.05
N GLY A 150 -5.64 -5.74 14.34
CA GLY A 150 -6.31 -4.60 14.95
C GLY A 150 -5.41 -3.41 15.25
N VAL A 151 -4.20 -3.37 14.71
CA VAL A 151 -3.28 -2.22 14.78
C VAL A 151 -2.58 -1.99 13.45
N GLY A 152 -2.41 -0.74 13.12
CA GLY A 152 -1.65 -0.22 12.00
C GLY A 152 -1.13 1.18 12.30
N ALA A 153 -0.53 1.81 11.33
CA ALA A 153 -0.01 3.16 11.45
C ALA A 153 -0.11 3.93 10.14
N LEU A 154 -0.27 5.23 10.25
CA LEU A 154 -0.07 6.18 9.16
C LEU A 154 1.16 7.02 9.45
N PHE A 155 2.15 6.99 8.55
CA PHE A 155 3.19 8.00 8.52
C PHE A 155 2.63 9.29 7.93
N VAL A 156 2.85 10.42 8.59
CA VAL A 156 2.45 11.77 8.14
C VAL A 156 3.66 12.69 8.21
N ARG A 157 4.21 13.05 7.08
CA ARG A 157 5.45 13.82 6.99
C ARG A 157 5.33 15.20 7.65
N ARG A 158 6.34 15.57 8.43
CA ARG A 158 6.40 16.87 9.10
C ARG A 158 7.25 17.93 8.38
N LYS A 159 8.14 17.50 7.50
CA LYS A 159 9.03 18.40 6.73
C LYS A 159 9.20 17.86 5.29
N PRO A 160 8.57 18.50 4.29
CA PRO A 160 7.59 19.58 4.38
C PRO A 160 6.35 19.16 5.17
N ARG A 161 5.65 20.15 5.75
CA ARG A 161 4.53 19.84 6.64
C ARG A 161 3.29 19.40 5.87
N VAL A 162 2.85 18.18 6.12
CA VAL A 162 1.56 17.65 5.68
C VAL A 162 0.51 17.89 6.77
N ARG A 163 -0.70 18.28 6.39
CA ARG A 163 -1.86 18.40 7.28
C ARG A 163 -2.96 17.50 6.76
N ILE A 164 -3.67 16.87 7.66
CA ILE A 164 -4.82 16.02 7.36
C ILE A 164 -5.98 16.41 8.25
N GLU A 165 -7.20 16.28 7.73
CA GLU A 165 -8.42 16.40 8.53
C GLU A 165 -8.69 15.07 9.23
N ALA A 166 -8.92 15.12 10.54
CA ALA A 166 -9.23 13.93 11.34
C ALA A 166 -10.56 13.29 10.90
N GLN A 167 -10.59 11.96 10.84
CA GLN A 167 -11.82 11.20 10.56
C GLN A 167 -12.53 10.76 11.85
N ILE A 168 -11.79 10.60 12.94
CA ILE A 168 -12.29 10.20 14.24
C ILE A 168 -12.01 11.32 15.24
N HIS A 169 -13.08 11.90 15.80
CA HIS A 169 -13.01 13.00 16.74
C HIS A 169 -13.18 12.52 18.19
N GLY A 170 -12.63 13.27 19.15
CA GLY A 170 -12.70 12.95 20.58
C GLY A 170 -11.58 13.61 21.37
N GLY A 171 -10.89 12.87 22.25
CA GLY A 171 -9.94 13.37 23.22
C GLY A 171 -8.61 13.93 22.68
N GLY A 172 -8.47 14.18 21.38
CA GLY A 172 -7.30 14.83 20.77
C GLY A 172 -6.04 13.96 20.73
N HIS A 173 -6.16 12.64 20.87
CA HIS A 173 -5.03 11.71 20.72
C HIS A 173 -4.37 11.86 19.34
N GLU A 174 -3.17 11.33 19.21
CA GLU A 174 -2.40 11.40 17.98
C GLU A 174 -2.30 12.84 17.43
N ARG A 175 -2.06 13.79 18.33
CA ARG A 175 -1.92 15.22 17.97
C ARG A 175 -3.16 15.80 17.27
N GLY A 176 -4.34 15.27 17.58
CA GLY A 176 -5.62 15.67 17.00
C GLY A 176 -5.92 15.04 15.64
N MET A 177 -5.04 14.20 15.10
CA MET A 177 -5.24 13.54 13.81
C MET A 177 -6.10 12.27 13.90
N ARG A 178 -6.08 11.58 15.05
CA ARG A 178 -6.89 10.38 15.29
C ARG A 178 -7.18 10.24 16.79
N SER A 179 -8.41 10.43 17.18
CA SER A 179 -8.83 10.31 18.57
C SER A 179 -9.19 8.86 18.95
N GLY A 180 -9.04 8.54 20.22
CA GLY A 180 -9.34 7.24 20.81
C GLY A 180 -8.15 6.71 21.63
N THR A 181 -8.44 6.08 22.76
CA THR A 181 -7.42 5.49 23.63
C THR A 181 -6.57 4.49 22.84
N LEU A 182 -5.27 4.62 22.97
CA LEU A 182 -4.33 3.78 22.23
C LEU A 182 -4.28 2.35 22.79
N ALA A 183 -4.28 1.37 21.90
CA ALA A 183 -4.08 -0.05 22.21
C ALA A 183 -2.58 -0.33 22.43
N THR A 184 -2.02 0.11 23.54
CA THR A 184 -0.58 0.13 23.79
C THR A 184 0.09 -1.23 23.65
N HIS A 185 -0.58 -2.31 24.08
CA HIS A 185 -0.09 -3.69 23.93
C HIS A 185 0.06 -4.10 22.46
N GLN A 186 -0.89 -3.72 21.60
CA GLN A 186 -0.81 -3.99 20.17
C GLN A 186 0.27 -3.14 19.47
N ILE A 187 0.42 -1.88 19.90
CA ILE A 187 1.47 -0.97 19.38
C ILE A 187 2.86 -1.52 19.69
N VAL A 188 3.08 -1.99 20.92
CA VAL A 188 4.34 -2.64 21.30
C VAL A 188 4.59 -3.89 20.46
N GLY A 189 3.55 -4.73 20.27
CA GLY A 189 3.64 -5.92 19.42
C GLY A 189 3.94 -5.59 17.95
N MET A 190 3.36 -4.52 17.41
CA MET A 190 3.68 -4.03 16.05
C MET A 190 5.13 -3.56 15.96
N GLY A 191 5.60 -2.81 16.97
CA GLY A 191 6.98 -2.33 17.03
C GLY A 191 7.99 -3.48 17.02
N GLU A 192 7.74 -4.53 17.82
CA GLU A 192 8.59 -5.72 17.86
C GLU A 192 8.55 -6.52 16.56
N ALA A 193 7.35 -6.71 15.97
CA ALA A 193 7.23 -7.37 14.68
C ALA A 193 8.01 -6.65 13.57
N PHE A 194 7.98 -5.32 13.56
CA PHE A 194 8.72 -4.53 12.56
C PHE A 194 10.23 -4.54 12.82
N ARG A 195 10.66 -4.62 14.07
CA ARG A 195 12.07 -4.79 14.45
C ARG A 195 12.61 -6.12 13.93
N LEU A 196 11.93 -7.22 14.23
CA LEU A 196 12.28 -8.57 13.75
C LEU A 196 12.28 -8.64 12.23
N ALA A 197 11.23 -8.16 11.58
CA ALA A 197 11.14 -8.13 10.12
C ALA A 197 12.30 -7.38 9.45
N LYS A 198 12.81 -6.31 10.08
CA LYS A 198 13.99 -5.59 9.58
C LYS A 198 15.27 -6.41 9.74
N GLU A 199 15.43 -7.13 10.85
CA GLU A 199 16.61 -7.95 11.13
C GLU A 199 16.65 -9.19 10.24
N GLU A 200 15.50 -9.78 9.94
CA GLU A 200 15.36 -11.05 9.23
C GLU A 200 15.08 -10.91 7.73
N ILE A 201 14.90 -9.69 7.20
CA ILE A 201 14.47 -9.43 5.81
C ILE A 201 15.32 -10.19 4.77
N THR A 202 16.64 -10.25 4.96
CA THR A 202 17.55 -10.91 4.01
C THR A 202 17.35 -12.43 4.04
N SER A 203 17.41 -13.04 5.22
CA SER A 203 17.24 -14.49 5.38
C SER A 203 15.85 -14.97 4.98
N ASP A 204 14.81 -14.19 5.31
CA ASP A 204 13.44 -14.50 4.91
C ASP A 204 13.26 -14.40 3.39
N THR A 205 13.82 -13.36 2.77
CA THR A 205 13.74 -13.20 1.31
C THR A 205 14.46 -14.33 0.58
N GLU A 206 15.64 -14.75 1.04
CA GLU A 206 16.39 -15.87 0.47
C GLU A 206 15.57 -17.17 0.54
N LYS A 207 15.08 -17.52 1.73
CA LYS A 207 14.28 -18.73 1.96
C LYS A 207 12.99 -18.74 1.14
N VAL A 208 12.26 -17.62 1.11
CA VAL A 208 11.01 -17.53 0.35
C VAL A 208 11.29 -17.59 -1.15
N SER A 209 12.40 -17.00 -1.61
CA SER A 209 12.82 -17.10 -3.02
C SER A 209 13.13 -18.53 -3.45
N GLU A 210 13.75 -19.33 -2.58
CA GLU A 210 13.98 -20.78 -2.85
C GLU A 210 12.64 -21.51 -3.02
N PHE A 211 11.67 -21.29 -2.13
CA PHE A 211 10.35 -21.89 -2.27
C PHE A 211 9.60 -21.42 -3.51
N HIS A 212 9.67 -20.13 -3.82
CA HIS A 212 9.07 -19.53 -5.01
C HIS A 212 9.62 -20.18 -6.30
N ASN A 213 10.94 -20.27 -6.39
CA ASN A 213 11.58 -20.84 -7.57
C ASN A 213 11.26 -22.34 -7.74
N HIS A 214 11.32 -23.10 -6.64
CA HIS A 214 10.91 -24.52 -6.66
C HIS A 214 9.45 -24.68 -7.09
N PHE A 215 8.56 -23.85 -6.56
CA PHE A 215 7.15 -23.89 -6.96
C PHE A 215 6.95 -23.56 -8.44
N LEU A 216 7.68 -22.54 -8.96
CA LEU A 216 7.63 -22.20 -10.38
C LEU A 216 8.15 -23.32 -11.28
N GLU A 217 9.24 -24.00 -10.89
CA GLU A 217 9.78 -25.15 -11.61
C GLU A 217 8.75 -26.28 -11.73
N GLU A 218 7.99 -26.55 -10.66
CA GLU A 218 6.98 -27.60 -10.66
C GLU A 218 5.70 -27.20 -11.42
N VAL A 219 5.19 -25.99 -11.19
CA VAL A 219 3.95 -25.54 -11.82
C VAL A 219 4.11 -25.33 -13.33
N ASN A 220 5.29 -24.91 -13.81
CA ASN A 220 5.58 -24.77 -15.24
C ASN A 220 5.58 -26.08 -16.02
N LYS A 221 5.49 -27.26 -15.34
CA LYS A 221 5.28 -28.56 -15.99
C LYS A 221 3.82 -28.80 -16.37
N ILE A 222 2.91 -27.96 -15.90
CA ILE A 222 1.49 -28.00 -16.21
C ILE A 222 1.26 -27.17 -17.46
N ASP A 223 0.60 -27.76 -18.47
CA ASP A 223 0.25 -27.06 -19.70
C ASP A 223 -0.82 -25.98 -19.44
N GLU A 224 -0.83 -24.94 -20.28
CA GLU A 224 -1.85 -23.89 -20.28
C GLU A 224 -2.00 -23.13 -18.94
N ILE A 225 -0.87 -22.85 -18.29
CA ILE A 225 -0.81 -21.92 -17.15
C ILE A 225 -0.18 -20.60 -17.58
N TYR A 226 -0.55 -19.53 -16.88
CA TYR A 226 0.00 -18.20 -17.09
C TYR A 226 0.30 -17.55 -15.74
N ILE A 227 1.52 -17.04 -15.59
CA ILE A 227 1.93 -16.31 -14.39
C ILE A 227 1.60 -14.84 -14.62
N ASN A 228 0.80 -14.27 -13.75
CA ASN A 228 0.35 -12.91 -13.84
C ASN A 228 1.32 -11.93 -13.15
N GLY A 229 1.50 -10.76 -13.75
CA GLY A 229 2.37 -9.69 -13.27
C GLY A 229 3.81 -9.81 -13.76
N ASP A 230 4.62 -8.82 -13.41
CA ASP A 230 6.04 -8.77 -13.76
C ASP A 230 6.81 -9.86 -12.99
N LEU A 231 7.60 -10.68 -13.69
CA LEU A 231 8.37 -11.77 -13.08
C LEU A 231 9.68 -11.28 -12.47
N HIS A 232 10.17 -10.10 -12.88
CA HIS A 232 11.46 -9.57 -12.47
C HIS A 232 11.36 -8.51 -11.38
N ASN A 233 10.27 -7.74 -11.38
CA ASN A 233 10.07 -6.64 -10.45
C ASN A 233 8.91 -6.95 -9.49
N LYS A 234 9.11 -7.98 -8.67
CA LYS A 234 8.11 -8.45 -7.68
C LYS A 234 8.76 -9.00 -6.42
N VAL A 235 7.96 -9.12 -5.37
CA VAL A 235 8.36 -9.84 -4.15
C VAL A 235 8.13 -11.35 -4.33
N PRO A 236 8.99 -12.21 -3.78
CA PRO A 236 8.90 -13.65 -4.00
C PRO A 236 7.76 -14.32 -3.24
N ASN A 237 7.20 -13.68 -2.24
CA ASN A 237 6.18 -14.26 -1.35
C ASN A 237 4.73 -14.09 -1.86
N ILE A 238 4.53 -13.54 -3.06
CA ILE A 238 3.23 -13.43 -3.72
C ILE A 238 3.35 -13.98 -5.13
N LEU A 239 2.49 -14.91 -5.49
CA LEU A 239 2.42 -15.50 -6.82
C LEU A 239 0.97 -15.57 -7.27
N ASN A 240 0.71 -15.10 -8.48
CA ASN A 240 -0.61 -15.14 -9.10
C ASN A 240 -0.54 -15.95 -10.39
N ILE A 241 -1.38 -16.98 -10.49
CA ILE A 241 -1.36 -17.93 -11.61
C ILE A 241 -2.77 -18.09 -12.15
N SER A 242 -2.90 -17.99 -13.46
CA SER A 242 -4.11 -18.37 -14.18
C SER A 242 -3.95 -19.77 -14.77
N PHE A 243 -4.94 -20.62 -14.57
CA PHE A 243 -5.04 -21.95 -15.14
C PHE A 243 -6.15 -21.91 -16.19
N ASN A 244 -5.82 -22.16 -17.46
CA ASN A 244 -6.82 -22.22 -18.51
C ASN A 244 -7.71 -23.48 -18.36
N PHE A 245 -8.92 -23.39 -18.93
CA PHE A 245 -9.88 -24.48 -18.99
C PHE A 245 -10.42 -24.99 -17.64
N ILE A 246 -10.12 -24.29 -16.54
CA ILE A 246 -10.68 -24.59 -15.23
C ILE A 246 -11.25 -23.30 -14.61
N GLU A 247 -12.42 -23.42 -14.03
CA GLU A 247 -13.03 -22.31 -13.30
C GLU A 247 -12.39 -22.16 -11.92
N GLY A 248 -12.07 -20.91 -11.54
CA GLY A 248 -11.31 -20.62 -10.32
C GLY A 248 -11.95 -21.14 -9.03
N GLU A 249 -13.28 -21.04 -8.89
CA GLU A 249 -14.00 -21.57 -7.72
C GLU A 249 -13.87 -23.11 -7.65
N SER A 250 -13.95 -23.79 -8.78
CA SER A 250 -13.78 -25.24 -8.86
C SER A 250 -12.36 -25.66 -8.48
N LEU A 251 -11.35 -24.88 -8.90
CA LEU A 251 -9.96 -25.11 -8.52
C LEU A 251 -9.76 -24.94 -7.01
N ILE A 252 -10.27 -23.85 -6.42
CA ILE A 252 -10.21 -23.59 -4.98
C ILE A 252 -10.87 -24.72 -4.18
N MET A 253 -12.05 -25.20 -4.63
CA MET A 253 -12.74 -26.34 -3.99
C MET A 253 -11.95 -27.65 -4.08
N GLY A 254 -11.14 -27.82 -5.12
CA GLY A 254 -10.28 -29.00 -5.31
C GLY A 254 -9.03 -28.99 -4.42
N LEU A 255 -8.53 -27.82 -4.04
CA LEU A 255 -7.31 -27.63 -3.24
C LEU A 255 -7.62 -27.65 -1.73
N LYS A 256 -8.00 -28.82 -1.21
CA LYS A 256 -8.51 -28.96 0.17
C LYS A 256 -7.48 -28.64 1.25
N ASP A 257 -6.21 -28.86 0.97
CA ASP A 257 -5.11 -28.73 1.94
C ASP A 257 -4.29 -27.43 1.77
N ILE A 258 -4.65 -26.60 0.80
CA ILE A 258 -3.94 -25.35 0.47
C ILE A 258 -4.93 -24.19 0.54
N ALA A 259 -4.60 -23.18 1.35
CA ALA A 259 -5.36 -21.92 1.37
C ALA A 259 -4.89 -21.02 0.23
N VAL A 260 -5.78 -20.69 -0.67
CA VAL A 260 -5.57 -19.77 -1.81
C VAL A 260 -6.68 -18.72 -1.83
N SER A 261 -6.48 -17.63 -2.55
CA SER A 261 -7.48 -16.56 -2.73
C SER A 261 -7.62 -16.15 -4.19
#